data_d7d8c70847e32f5573f96a491f6739f5
#
_entry.id   d7d8c70847e32f5573f96a491f6739f5
#
_cell.length_a   1.000
_cell.length_b   1.000
_cell.length_c   1.000
_cell.angle_alpha   90.00
_cell.angle_beta   90.00
_cell.angle_gamma   90.00
#
_symmetry.space_group_name_H-M   'P 1'
#
loop_
_entity.id
_entity.type
_entity.pdbx_description
1 polymer ?
#
loop_
_entity_poly.entity_id
_entity_poly.type
_entity_poly.pdbx_seq_one_letter_code
_entity_poly.pdbx_strand_id
1 'polypeptide(L)'
;MWTVGPTMRERRFGRLGWAVSEVGYGMWGIAGGDGGWTGGEDHAGGAALDEAARLGCTFYDTAWIYGRGHSELMLGQLLRRHPGQRLYVATKPPPRDLTFPSRRDSKLADVFPAEHLWAYLNKSLANLGVDSVDLFQFHVWEDSWAKDPAWQEPIIEMKERGLIRGVGISVNRWEPWNVLETLRTGLVDSVQVIYNIFDQAPEDELFPACQELDIAVIARVPFDEGTLTGTLTRDTTWPDGDWRKSYFVPENLNASVEHAERLADLIPDGMTMPELALRFILQHPAVSTVIPGMRSQRNVRQNLGMSGAPPLDDVLLAELRKHRWDREPTEWSQ
;
A
#
# COMPACT_ATOMS: atom_id res chain seq x y z
N MET A 1 -23.31 -12.48 -23.11
CA MET A 1 -23.94 -12.33 -21.78
C MET A 1 -22.80 -12.12 -20.79
N TRP A 2 -22.62 -10.91 -20.29
CA TRP A 2 -21.62 -10.64 -19.25
C TRP A 2 -22.17 -11.21 -17.96
N THR A 3 -21.61 -12.30 -17.48
CA THR A 3 -21.86 -12.76 -16.11
C THR A 3 -21.42 -11.64 -15.18
N VAL A 4 -22.32 -11.20 -14.30
CA VAL A 4 -21.98 -10.29 -13.20
C VAL A 4 -20.79 -10.92 -12.50
N GLY A 5 -19.63 -10.27 -12.55
CA GLY A 5 -18.43 -10.73 -11.85
C GLY A 5 -18.70 -10.86 -10.35
N PRO A 6 -17.90 -11.59 -9.61
CA PRO A 6 -18.10 -11.74 -8.17
C PRO A 6 -18.23 -10.35 -7.55
N THR A 7 -19.23 -10.20 -6.67
CA THR A 7 -19.43 -8.95 -5.93
C THR A 7 -18.19 -8.69 -5.08
N MET A 8 -17.65 -7.46 -5.15
CA MET A 8 -16.53 -7.04 -4.32
C MET A 8 -16.82 -7.38 -2.85
N ARG A 9 -15.94 -8.15 -2.22
CA ARG A 9 -16.03 -8.42 -0.79
C ARG A 9 -15.49 -7.24 -0.01
N GLU A 10 -16.12 -6.97 1.10
CA GLU A 10 -15.67 -5.99 2.06
C GLU A 10 -15.09 -6.69 3.29
N ARG A 11 -14.11 -6.03 3.92
CA ARG A 11 -13.53 -6.44 5.20
C ARG A 11 -13.59 -5.29 6.19
N ARG A 12 -13.67 -5.65 7.47
CA ARG A 12 -13.64 -4.69 8.55
C ARG A 12 -12.25 -4.07 8.66
N PHE A 13 -12.19 -2.75 8.75
CA PHE A 13 -10.96 -1.98 8.86
C PHE A 13 -10.63 -1.73 10.34
N GLY A 14 -10.07 -2.72 11.01
CA GLY A 14 -9.69 -2.67 12.41
C GLY A 14 -10.76 -2.03 13.30
N ARG A 15 -10.34 -1.40 14.39
CA ARG A 15 -11.23 -0.74 15.35
C ARG A 15 -12.01 0.46 14.80
N LEU A 16 -11.62 1.01 13.65
CA LEU A 16 -12.42 2.04 12.98
C LEU A 16 -13.74 1.48 12.43
N GLY A 17 -13.83 0.16 12.26
CA GLY A 17 -15.06 -0.53 11.91
C GLY A 17 -15.59 -0.25 10.50
N TRP A 18 -14.80 0.41 9.66
CA TRP A 18 -15.20 0.67 8.26
C TRP A 18 -15.29 -0.65 7.48
N ALA A 19 -16.27 -0.74 6.61
CA ALA A 19 -16.34 -1.79 5.60
C ALA A 19 -15.60 -1.31 4.36
N VAL A 20 -14.41 -1.85 4.10
CA VAL A 20 -13.58 -1.48 2.95
C VAL A 20 -13.47 -2.64 1.97
N SER A 21 -13.36 -2.36 0.67
CA SER A 21 -13.10 -3.40 -0.33
C SER A 21 -11.80 -4.14 0.03
N GLU A 22 -11.83 -5.49 -0.02
CA GLU A 22 -10.64 -6.29 0.32
C GLU A 22 -9.49 -6.11 -0.68
N VAL A 23 -9.81 -5.61 -1.90
CA VAL A 23 -8.84 -5.09 -2.86
C VAL A 23 -9.10 -3.59 -3.02
N GLY A 24 -8.17 -2.80 -2.52
CA GLY A 24 -8.12 -1.36 -2.68
C GLY A 24 -7.30 -0.93 -3.88
N TYR A 25 -7.03 0.35 -4.01
CA TYR A 25 -6.30 0.95 -5.13
C TYR A 25 -5.04 1.67 -4.65
N GLY A 26 -3.84 1.17 -5.03
CA GLY A 26 -2.57 1.87 -4.83
C GLY A 26 -2.31 2.87 -5.96
N MET A 27 -2.22 4.15 -5.63
CA MET A 27 -2.20 5.22 -6.62
C MET A 27 -0.80 5.68 -7.03
N TRP A 28 0.27 5.10 -6.50
CA TRP A 28 1.63 5.52 -6.84
C TRP A 28 1.92 5.36 -8.35
N GLY A 29 1.50 4.26 -8.95
CA GLY A 29 1.78 3.94 -10.36
C GLY A 29 1.12 4.86 -11.39
N ILE A 30 0.15 5.70 -11.01
CA ILE A 30 -0.55 6.63 -11.91
C ILE A 30 -0.17 8.10 -11.66
N ALA A 31 0.67 8.37 -10.67
CA ALA A 31 0.99 9.73 -10.25
C ALA A 31 1.91 10.49 -11.22
N GLY A 32 2.66 9.77 -12.06
CA GLY A 32 3.70 10.38 -12.90
C GLY A 32 4.81 11.05 -12.08
N GLY A 33 5.65 11.84 -12.75
CA GLY A 33 6.72 12.63 -12.13
C GLY A 33 8.05 11.89 -12.03
N ASP A 34 9.13 12.68 -11.77
CA ASP A 34 10.49 12.15 -11.63
C ASP A 34 10.62 11.29 -10.37
N GLY A 35 11.32 10.17 -10.47
CA GLY A 35 11.53 9.22 -9.36
C GLY A 35 10.33 8.33 -9.05
N GLY A 36 9.29 8.34 -9.89
CA GLY A 36 8.14 7.46 -9.80
C GLY A 36 8.12 6.39 -10.89
N TRP A 37 6.94 5.87 -11.17
CA TRP A 37 6.69 4.96 -12.28
C TRP A 37 6.52 5.76 -13.58
N THR A 38 7.37 5.49 -14.57
CA THR A 38 7.24 6.11 -15.90
C THR A 38 6.16 5.42 -16.75
N GLY A 39 5.72 6.09 -17.83
CA GLY A 39 4.76 5.56 -18.81
C GLY A 39 3.31 5.54 -18.33
N GLY A 40 2.97 6.32 -17.30
CA GLY A 40 1.58 6.60 -16.92
C GLY A 40 1.05 7.82 -17.66
N GLU A 41 -0.13 7.69 -18.29
CA GLU A 41 -0.87 8.81 -18.85
C GLU A 41 -2.07 9.13 -17.96
N ASP A 42 -2.30 10.41 -17.67
CA ASP A 42 -3.40 10.86 -16.80
C ASP A 42 -4.77 10.37 -17.26
N HIS A 43 -5.00 10.36 -18.58
CA HIS A 43 -6.26 9.86 -19.14
C HIS A 43 -6.46 8.37 -18.83
N ALA A 44 -5.44 7.56 -19.01
CA ALA A 44 -5.50 6.11 -18.71
C ALA A 44 -5.65 5.85 -17.21
N GLY A 45 -4.92 6.62 -16.38
CA GLY A 45 -5.03 6.59 -14.92
C GLY A 45 -6.41 7.00 -14.43
N GLY A 46 -6.98 8.07 -14.96
CA GLY A 46 -8.34 8.51 -14.65
C GLY A 46 -9.41 7.48 -15.02
N ALA A 47 -9.30 6.88 -16.20
CA ALA A 47 -10.21 5.82 -16.64
C ALA A 47 -10.08 4.54 -15.78
N ALA A 48 -8.88 4.23 -15.31
CA ALA A 48 -8.65 3.11 -14.38
C ALA A 48 -9.30 3.37 -13.02
N LEU A 49 -9.20 4.59 -12.48
CA LEU A 49 -9.85 4.99 -11.24
C LEU A 49 -11.38 4.88 -11.32
N ASP A 50 -11.99 5.40 -12.40
CA ASP A 50 -13.43 5.31 -12.62
C ASP A 50 -13.89 3.85 -12.74
N GLU A 51 -13.14 3.02 -13.45
CA GLU A 51 -13.44 1.59 -13.56
C GLU A 51 -13.36 0.88 -12.21
N ALA A 52 -12.36 1.22 -11.37
CA ALA A 52 -12.25 0.67 -10.04
C ALA A 52 -13.44 1.03 -9.14
N ALA A 53 -13.86 2.29 -9.13
CA ALA A 53 -15.04 2.73 -8.38
C ALA A 53 -16.31 2.01 -8.87
N ARG A 54 -16.49 1.87 -10.20
CA ARG A 54 -17.62 1.16 -10.80
C ARG A 54 -17.65 -0.34 -10.44
N LEU A 55 -16.48 -0.96 -10.23
CA LEU A 55 -16.36 -2.36 -9.83
C LEU A 55 -16.41 -2.56 -8.30
N GLY A 56 -16.67 -1.51 -7.53
CA GLY A 56 -16.88 -1.60 -6.08
C GLY A 56 -15.60 -1.45 -5.24
N CYS A 57 -14.50 -0.95 -5.81
CA CYS A 57 -13.36 -0.54 -5.01
C CYS A 57 -13.73 0.67 -4.16
N THR A 58 -13.56 0.57 -2.85
CA THR A 58 -13.93 1.63 -1.89
C THR A 58 -12.73 2.22 -1.16
N PHE A 59 -11.54 1.64 -1.22
CA PHE A 59 -10.35 2.10 -0.51
C PHE A 59 -9.27 2.57 -1.50
N TYR A 60 -8.85 3.84 -1.38
CA TYR A 60 -7.87 4.48 -2.25
C TYR A 60 -6.70 5.00 -1.43
N ASP A 61 -5.50 4.47 -1.70
CA ASP A 61 -4.26 4.86 -1.04
C ASP A 61 -3.42 5.75 -1.94
N THR A 62 -3.23 6.99 -1.52
CA THR A 62 -2.37 7.99 -2.16
C THR A 62 -1.33 8.54 -1.18
N ALA A 63 -0.54 9.50 -1.61
CA ALA A 63 0.37 10.29 -0.80
C ALA A 63 0.66 11.62 -1.50
N TRP A 64 0.97 12.67 -0.71
CA TRP A 64 1.33 13.95 -1.30
C TRP A 64 2.56 13.87 -2.22
N ILE A 65 3.55 13.02 -1.85
CA ILE A 65 4.78 12.88 -2.64
C ILE A 65 4.51 12.27 -4.02
N TYR A 66 3.41 11.55 -4.23
CA TYR A 66 3.08 10.95 -5.52
C TYR A 66 2.72 12.03 -6.54
N GLY A 67 3.70 12.36 -7.39
CA GLY A 67 3.60 13.49 -8.32
C GLY A 67 3.44 14.84 -7.62
N ARG A 68 3.92 15.00 -6.38
CA ARG A 68 3.84 16.24 -5.58
C ARG A 68 2.42 16.80 -5.48
N GLY A 69 1.48 15.95 -5.12
CA GLY A 69 0.06 16.27 -4.98
C GLY A 69 -0.79 15.90 -6.20
N HIS A 70 -0.18 15.52 -7.33
CA HIS A 70 -0.91 15.17 -8.54
C HIS A 70 -1.85 13.98 -8.33
N SER A 71 -1.38 12.92 -7.66
CA SER A 71 -2.19 11.77 -7.32
C SER A 71 -3.40 12.12 -6.44
N GLU A 72 -3.24 13.04 -5.48
CA GLU A 72 -4.36 13.55 -4.67
C GLU A 72 -5.37 14.35 -5.51
N LEU A 73 -4.89 15.17 -6.45
CA LEU A 73 -5.78 15.90 -7.39
C LEU A 73 -6.60 14.93 -8.25
N MET A 74 -6.00 13.84 -8.76
CA MET A 74 -6.70 12.80 -9.52
C MET A 74 -7.77 12.11 -8.64
N LEU A 75 -7.44 11.79 -7.38
CA LEU A 75 -8.39 11.21 -6.45
C LEU A 75 -9.53 12.20 -6.12
N GLY A 76 -9.22 13.46 -5.91
CA GLY A 76 -10.24 14.51 -5.72
C GLY A 76 -11.20 14.63 -6.90
N GLN A 77 -10.70 14.45 -8.13
CA GLN A 77 -11.56 14.39 -9.31
C GLN A 77 -12.46 13.15 -9.31
N LEU A 78 -11.96 11.99 -8.91
CA LEU A 78 -12.75 10.77 -8.76
C LEU A 78 -13.89 10.97 -7.75
N LEU A 79 -13.58 11.53 -6.56
CA LEU A 79 -14.57 11.79 -5.51
C LEU A 79 -15.71 12.66 -6.02
N ARG A 80 -15.41 13.70 -6.80
CA ARG A 80 -16.42 14.59 -7.40
C ARG A 80 -17.28 13.90 -8.47
N ARG A 81 -16.73 12.92 -9.20
CA ARG A 81 -17.50 12.16 -10.19
C ARG A 81 -18.39 11.08 -9.57
N HIS A 82 -18.09 10.65 -8.34
CA HIS A 82 -18.82 9.59 -7.63
C HIS A 82 -19.39 10.04 -6.27
N PRO A 83 -20.18 11.14 -6.22
CA PRO A 83 -20.62 11.74 -4.94
C PRO A 83 -21.54 10.85 -4.10
N GLY A 84 -22.15 9.84 -4.74
CA GLY A 84 -23.05 8.89 -4.07
C GLY A 84 -22.37 7.63 -3.54
N GLN A 85 -21.07 7.47 -3.76
CA GLN A 85 -20.32 6.31 -3.30
C GLN A 85 -19.48 6.65 -2.06
N ARG A 86 -19.45 5.72 -1.10
CA ARG A 86 -18.53 5.84 0.04
C ARG A 86 -17.15 5.36 -0.40
N LEU A 87 -16.26 6.30 -0.70
CA LEU A 87 -14.86 6.04 -1.02
C LEU A 87 -14.00 6.49 0.17
N TYR A 88 -13.18 5.59 0.69
CA TYR A 88 -12.25 5.86 1.78
C TYR A 88 -10.92 6.38 1.22
N VAL A 89 -10.46 7.48 1.74
CA VAL A 89 -9.24 8.17 1.29
C VAL A 89 -8.15 8.04 2.34
N ALA A 90 -7.05 7.40 1.94
CA ALA A 90 -5.82 7.34 2.71
C ALA A 90 -4.74 8.17 2.02
N THR A 91 -4.13 9.13 2.74
CA THR A 91 -3.02 9.92 2.23
C THR A 91 -1.90 10.04 3.26
N LYS A 92 -0.74 10.58 2.83
CA LYS A 92 0.49 10.60 3.63
C LYS A 92 1.24 11.92 3.46
N PRO A 93 1.64 12.60 4.55
CA PRO A 93 2.66 13.63 4.48
C PRO A 93 4.00 12.98 4.15
N PRO A 94 4.85 13.59 3.31
CA PRO A 94 6.21 13.11 3.11
C PRO A 94 7.06 13.40 4.35
N PRO A 95 8.14 12.64 4.60
CA PRO A 95 9.17 13.10 5.53
C PRO A 95 9.75 14.44 5.05
N ARG A 96 10.04 15.36 5.99
CA ARG A 96 10.52 16.71 5.64
C ARG A 96 11.87 16.68 4.89
N ASP A 97 12.72 15.74 5.26
CA ASP A 97 14.04 15.52 4.64
C ASP A 97 13.99 14.72 3.33
N LEU A 98 12.79 14.24 2.94
CA LEU A 98 12.56 13.39 1.76
C LEU A 98 13.38 12.09 1.76
N THR A 99 13.78 11.61 2.94
CA THR A 99 14.50 10.34 3.10
C THR A 99 13.52 9.17 3.24
N PHE A 100 13.63 8.19 2.35
CA PHE A 100 12.82 6.98 2.32
C PHE A 100 13.70 5.73 2.24
N PRO A 101 13.56 4.78 3.17
CA PRO A 101 12.88 4.87 4.46
C PRO A 101 13.60 5.82 5.43
N SER A 102 13.01 6.08 6.60
CA SER A 102 13.71 6.74 7.70
C SER A 102 14.90 5.89 8.17
N ARG A 103 15.90 6.55 8.78
CA ARG A 103 17.08 5.88 9.32
C ARG A 103 16.95 5.71 10.82
N ARG A 104 17.67 4.73 11.39
CA ARG A 104 17.67 4.45 12.84
C ARG A 104 18.06 5.65 13.71
N ASP A 105 18.89 6.55 13.20
CA ASP A 105 19.35 7.77 13.86
C ASP A 105 18.51 9.00 13.52
N SER A 106 17.48 8.86 12.67
CA SER A 106 16.57 9.95 12.33
C SER A 106 15.81 10.44 13.55
N LYS A 107 15.76 11.76 13.72
CA LYS A 107 15.00 12.38 14.80
C LYS A 107 13.62 12.79 14.30
N LEU A 108 12.59 12.49 15.08
CA LEU A 108 11.21 12.85 14.75
C LEU A 108 11.08 14.34 14.37
N ALA A 109 11.70 15.23 15.12
CA ALA A 109 11.68 16.68 14.88
C ALA A 109 12.26 17.10 13.52
N ASP A 110 13.12 16.29 12.93
CA ASP A 110 13.68 16.54 11.59
C ASP A 110 12.83 15.95 10.49
N VAL A 111 12.08 14.87 10.77
CA VAL A 111 11.28 14.12 9.80
C VAL A 111 9.82 14.59 9.79
N PHE A 112 9.17 14.66 10.95
CA PHE A 112 7.76 15.05 11.08
C PHE A 112 7.51 16.07 12.19
N PRO A 113 8.06 17.29 12.12
CA PRO A 113 7.69 18.33 13.06
C PRO A 113 6.21 18.71 12.91
N ALA A 114 5.58 19.15 13.99
CA ALA A 114 4.14 19.42 14.03
C ALA A 114 3.65 20.36 12.92
N GLU A 115 4.39 21.46 12.69
CA GLU A 115 4.06 22.43 11.63
C GLU A 115 4.09 21.81 10.23
N HIS A 116 4.96 20.83 9.99
CA HIS A 116 5.03 20.09 8.74
C HIS A 116 3.81 19.17 8.55
N LEU A 117 3.41 18.46 9.60
CA LEU A 117 2.20 17.62 9.57
C LEU A 117 0.96 18.46 9.24
N TRP A 118 0.78 19.60 9.91
CA TRP A 118 -0.32 20.53 9.64
C TRP A 118 -0.27 21.10 8.22
N ALA A 119 0.89 21.51 7.76
CA ALA A 119 1.04 22.08 6.42
C ALA A 119 0.66 21.06 5.33
N TYR A 120 1.08 19.80 5.48
CA TYR A 120 0.78 18.76 4.49
C TYR A 120 -0.64 18.22 4.58
N LEU A 121 -1.24 18.16 5.77
CA LEU A 121 -2.67 17.86 5.89
C LEU A 121 -3.50 18.92 5.14
N ASN A 122 -3.23 20.22 5.34
CA ASN A 122 -3.93 21.28 4.64
C ASN A 122 -3.75 21.22 3.12
N LYS A 123 -2.53 20.90 2.64
CA LYS A 123 -2.28 20.68 1.20
C LYS A 123 -3.09 19.50 0.66
N SER A 124 -3.11 18.39 1.39
CA SER A 124 -3.85 17.19 1.00
C SER A 124 -5.35 17.44 0.94
N LEU A 125 -5.92 18.12 1.95
CA LEU A 125 -7.34 18.51 1.95
C LEU A 125 -7.68 19.38 0.74
N ALA A 126 -6.82 20.35 0.41
CA ALA A 126 -7.00 21.23 -0.75
C ALA A 126 -6.91 20.46 -2.08
N ASN A 127 -5.92 19.58 -2.25
CA ASN A 127 -5.74 18.78 -3.46
C ASN A 127 -6.92 17.82 -3.68
N LEU A 128 -7.37 17.16 -2.63
CA LEU A 128 -8.51 16.24 -2.64
C LEU A 128 -9.84 16.97 -2.80
N GLY A 129 -9.92 18.23 -2.38
CA GLY A 129 -11.16 19.02 -2.37
C GLY A 129 -12.17 18.49 -1.34
N VAL A 130 -11.69 18.12 -0.14
CA VAL A 130 -12.49 17.58 0.96
C VAL A 130 -12.20 18.31 2.26
N ASP A 131 -13.15 18.27 3.19
CA ASP A 131 -13.01 18.88 4.53
C ASP A 131 -12.30 17.94 5.52
N SER A 132 -12.24 16.66 5.24
CA SER A 132 -11.55 15.66 6.06
C SER A 132 -11.05 14.48 5.21
N VAL A 133 -9.94 13.83 5.64
CA VAL A 133 -9.50 12.56 5.11
C VAL A 133 -9.85 11.42 6.07
N ASP A 134 -10.06 10.22 5.52
CA ASP A 134 -10.39 9.07 6.35
C ASP A 134 -9.15 8.59 7.11
N LEU A 135 -8.02 8.42 6.44
CA LEU A 135 -6.79 7.91 7.03
C LEU A 135 -5.60 8.82 6.67
N PHE A 136 -4.94 9.34 7.70
CA PHE A 136 -3.71 10.12 7.57
C PHE A 136 -2.55 9.27 8.08
N GLN A 137 -1.57 8.95 7.21
CA GLN A 137 -0.53 7.97 7.49
C GLN A 137 0.85 8.61 7.50
N PHE A 138 1.66 8.34 8.51
CA PHE A 138 3.10 8.67 8.45
C PHE A 138 3.77 7.82 7.36
N HIS A 139 4.45 8.46 6.41
CA HIS A 139 4.96 7.78 5.21
C HIS A 139 6.21 6.92 5.46
N VAL A 140 6.97 7.23 6.53
CA VAL A 140 8.09 6.48 7.08
C VAL A 140 7.96 6.48 8.60
N TRP A 141 8.64 5.55 9.30
CA TRP A 141 8.51 5.47 10.75
C TRP A 141 9.73 4.83 11.41
N GLU A 142 10.04 5.29 12.62
CA GLU A 142 10.92 4.64 13.57
C GLU A 142 10.19 4.40 14.90
N ASP A 143 10.20 3.17 15.37
CA ASP A 143 9.47 2.79 16.60
C ASP A 143 10.03 3.47 17.86
N SER A 144 11.28 3.96 17.79
CA SER A 144 11.88 4.81 18.82
C SER A 144 11.12 6.12 19.07
N TRP A 145 10.29 6.55 18.13
CA TRP A 145 9.44 7.75 18.25
C TRP A 145 8.11 7.48 18.98
N ALA A 146 7.82 6.23 19.33
CA ALA A 146 6.52 5.81 19.86
C ALA A 146 5.98 6.71 20.98
N LYS A 147 6.83 7.11 21.91
CA LYS A 147 6.46 7.88 23.11
C LYS A 147 6.69 9.39 22.98
N ASP A 148 7.10 9.88 21.82
CA ASP A 148 7.36 11.30 21.61
C ASP A 148 6.03 12.06 21.43
N PRO A 149 5.72 13.04 22.31
CA PRO A 149 4.48 13.82 22.21
C PRO A 149 4.42 14.67 20.95
N ALA A 150 5.54 14.97 20.31
CA ALA A 150 5.60 15.84 19.14
C ALA A 150 4.82 15.32 17.93
N TRP A 151 4.62 14.01 17.80
CA TRP A 151 3.70 13.45 16.79
C TRP A 151 2.31 13.18 17.35
N GLN A 152 2.21 12.86 18.66
CA GLN A 152 0.95 12.46 19.28
C GLN A 152 -0.02 13.65 19.38
N GLU A 153 0.46 14.78 19.89
CA GLU A 153 -0.36 15.98 20.10
C GLU A 153 -1.02 16.50 18.81
N PRO A 154 -0.27 16.69 17.69
CA PRO A 154 -0.90 17.18 16.45
C PRO A 154 -1.95 16.21 15.89
N ILE A 155 -1.73 14.90 15.93
CA ILE A 155 -2.73 13.95 15.39
C ILE A 155 -3.98 13.86 16.28
N ILE A 156 -3.83 13.99 17.58
CA ILE A 156 -4.97 14.05 18.51
C ILE A 156 -5.82 15.29 18.18
N GLU A 157 -5.18 16.46 18.06
CA GLU A 157 -5.87 17.70 17.69
C GLU A 157 -6.55 17.59 16.32
N MET A 158 -5.88 17.01 15.32
CA MET A 158 -6.46 16.80 13.98
C MET A 158 -7.71 15.90 14.03
N LYS A 159 -7.70 14.83 14.85
CA LYS A 159 -8.86 13.96 15.09
C LYS A 159 -9.99 14.70 15.80
N GLU A 160 -9.69 15.43 16.88
CA GLU A 160 -10.68 16.21 17.65
C GLU A 160 -11.36 17.29 16.80
N ARG A 161 -10.61 17.91 15.88
CA ARG A 161 -11.15 18.88 14.91
C ARG A 161 -11.88 18.22 13.74
N GLY A 162 -11.91 16.89 13.66
CA GLY A 162 -12.59 16.15 12.60
C GLY A 162 -11.93 16.24 11.22
N LEU A 163 -10.66 16.66 11.15
CA LEU A 163 -9.90 16.79 9.89
C LEU A 163 -9.36 15.45 9.40
N ILE A 164 -9.11 14.51 10.31
CA ILE A 164 -8.74 13.13 10.04
C ILE A 164 -9.63 12.20 10.87
N ARG A 165 -9.94 11.01 10.36
CA ARG A 165 -10.76 10.03 11.07
C ARG A 165 -9.93 8.91 11.69
N GLY A 166 -8.81 8.56 11.06
CA GLY A 166 -7.88 7.54 11.53
C GLY A 166 -6.44 7.94 11.27
N VAL A 167 -5.54 7.29 12.02
CA VAL A 167 -4.09 7.46 11.93
C VAL A 167 -3.45 6.15 11.52
N GLY A 168 -2.55 6.19 10.54
CA GLY A 168 -1.81 5.03 10.07
C GLY A 168 -0.30 5.23 10.09
N ILE A 169 0.42 4.12 10.06
CA ILE A 169 1.87 4.08 9.90
C ILE A 169 2.20 3.28 8.63
N SER A 170 2.94 3.88 7.70
CA SER A 170 3.59 3.14 6.62
C SER A 170 4.93 2.62 7.15
N VAL A 171 4.97 1.32 7.39
CA VAL A 171 6.13 0.65 7.98
C VAL A 171 7.27 0.61 6.97
N ASN A 172 8.47 0.87 7.41
CA ASN A 172 9.67 0.85 6.58
C ASN A 172 9.85 -0.50 5.89
N ARG A 173 10.43 -0.48 4.70
CA ARG A 173 10.68 -1.68 3.89
C ARG A 173 11.48 -2.72 4.68
N TRP A 174 10.97 -3.96 4.73
CA TRP A 174 11.56 -5.13 5.38
C TRP A 174 11.82 -5.01 6.89
N GLU A 175 11.11 -4.08 7.54
CA GLU A 175 11.23 -3.84 8.98
C GLU A 175 9.87 -3.92 9.69
N PRO A 176 9.10 -5.03 9.57
CA PRO A 176 7.74 -5.10 10.12
C PRO A 176 7.67 -4.94 11.65
N TRP A 177 8.79 -5.19 12.35
CA TRP A 177 8.89 -5.00 13.81
C TRP A 177 9.04 -3.52 14.22
N ASN A 178 9.43 -2.63 13.29
CA ASN A 178 9.77 -1.23 13.59
C ASN A 178 8.52 -0.34 13.77
N VAL A 179 7.52 -0.85 14.49
CA VAL A 179 6.26 -0.16 14.78
C VAL A 179 5.55 -0.71 16.02
N LEU A 180 6.04 -1.81 16.61
CA LEU A 180 5.30 -2.57 17.62
C LEU A 180 5.03 -1.80 18.91
N GLU A 181 5.99 -1.00 19.41
CA GLU A 181 5.77 -0.11 20.56
C GLU A 181 4.78 1.01 20.24
N THR A 182 4.85 1.54 19.00
CA THR A 182 3.92 2.58 18.54
C THR A 182 2.48 2.09 18.52
N LEU A 183 2.22 0.84 18.12
CA LEU A 183 0.87 0.27 18.12
C LEU A 183 0.27 0.22 19.53
N ARG A 184 1.10 -0.02 20.55
CA ARG A 184 0.66 -0.09 21.95
C ARG A 184 0.30 1.28 22.56
N THR A 185 0.62 2.38 21.90
CA THR A 185 0.20 3.72 22.32
C THR A 185 -1.32 3.90 22.27
N GLY A 186 -2.03 3.08 21.50
CA GLY A 186 -3.46 3.21 21.28
C GLY A 186 -3.87 4.35 20.33
N LEU A 187 -2.91 5.07 19.72
CA LEU A 187 -3.18 6.20 18.81
C LEU A 187 -3.23 5.79 17.33
N VAL A 188 -2.66 4.65 16.98
CA VAL A 188 -2.56 4.17 15.60
C VAL A 188 -3.68 3.21 15.27
N ASP A 189 -4.42 3.46 14.20
CA ASP A 189 -5.60 2.71 13.76
C ASP A 189 -5.28 1.71 12.64
N SER A 190 -4.17 1.91 11.90
CA SER A 190 -3.75 1.03 10.82
C SER A 190 -2.25 0.99 10.62
N VAL A 191 -1.77 -0.11 10.05
CA VAL A 191 -0.43 -0.23 9.48
C VAL A 191 -0.52 -0.50 7.99
N GLN A 192 0.40 0.10 7.22
CA GLN A 192 0.62 -0.25 5.83
C GLN A 192 2.00 -0.90 5.72
N VAL A 193 2.04 -2.15 5.30
CA VAL A 193 3.24 -2.98 5.34
C VAL A 193 3.41 -3.78 4.06
N ILE A 194 4.66 -4.02 3.63
CA ILE A 194 4.95 -4.94 2.54
C ILE A 194 4.57 -6.35 2.99
N TYR A 195 3.68 -6.98 2.23
CA TYR A 195 3.29 -8.37 2.46
C TYR A 195 2.92 -9.04 1.13
N ASN A 196 3.62 -10.11 0.82
CA ASN A 196 3.43 -10.92 -0.39
C ASN A 196 4.06 -12.31 -0.19
N ILE A 197 4.09 -13.15 -1.22
CA ILE A 197 4.63 -14.52 -1.14
C ILE A 197 6.08 -14.56 -0.65
N PHE A 198 6.89 -13.55 -0.96
CA PHE A 198 8.28 -13.47 -0.53
C PHE A 198 8.44 -12.79 0.84
N ASP A 199 7.73 -11.70 1.06
CA ASP A 199 7.81 -10.89 2.28
C ASP A 199 6.76 -11.35 3.30
N GLN A 200 7.03 -12.45 4.00
CA GLN A 200 6.12 -13.06 4.98
C GLN A 200 6.44 -12.68 6.45
N ALA A 201 7.53 -11.94 6.69
CA ALA A 201 7.95 -11.54 8.03
C ALA A 201 6.88 -10.81 8.87
N PRO A 202 5.91 -10.06 8.30
CA PRO A 202 4.80 -9.51 9.07
C PRO A 202 3.97 -10.53 9.85
N GLU A 203 3.93 -11.80 9.41
CA GLU A 203 3.20 -12.87 10.11
C GLU A 203 3.82 -13.24 11.46
N ASP A 204 5.11 -12.96 11.67
CA ASP A 204 5.82 -13.38 12.88
C ASP A 204 5.33 -12.64 14.13
N GLU A 205 5.30 -11.29 14.11
CA GLU A 205 4.94 -10.47 15.26
C GLU A 205 3.90 -9.38 14.92
N LEU A 206 4.01 -8.74 13.75
CA LEU A 206 3.17 -7.59 13.42
C LEU A 206 1.69 -7.96 13.28
N PHE A 207 1.37 -9.01 12.54
CA PHE A 207 -0.02 -9.43 12.34
C PHE A 207 -0.69 -9.92 13.62
N PRO A 208 -0.03 -10.75 14.47
CA PRO A 208 -0.56 -11.06 15.80
C PRO A 208 -0.85 -9.81 16.64
N ALA A 209 0.08 -8.84 16.68
CA ALA A 209 -0.12 -7.58 17.41
C ALA A 209 -1.28 -6.76 16.84
N CYS A 210 -1.42 -6.67 15.51
CA CYS A 210 -2.53 -5.98 14.87
C CYS A 210 -3.88 -6.63 15.19
N GLN A 211 -3.95 -7.96 15.22
CA GLN A 211 -5.17 -8.68 15.56
C GLN A 211 -5.54 -8.49 17.04
N GLU A 212 -4.56 -8.55 17.95
CA GLU A 212 -4.76 -8.32 19.38
C GLU A 212 -5.27 -6.90 19.66
N LEU A 213 -4.70 -5.89 19.00
CA LEU A 213 -4.99 -4.47 19.21
C LEU A 213 -6.11 -3.94 18.31
N ASP A 214 -6.72 -4.79 17.49
CA ASP A 214 -7.76 -4.45 16.51
C ASP A 214 -7.32 -3.33 15.55
N ILE A 215 -6.09 -3.44 15.04
CA ILE A 215 -5.48 -2.49 14.10
C ILE A 215 -5.61 -3.04 12.67
N ALA A 216 -6.05 -2.19 11.74
CA ALA A 216 -6.19 -2.58 10.34
C ALA A 216 -4.84 -2.79 9.66
N VAL A 217 -4.74 -3.81 8.80
CA VAL A 217 -3.56 -4.07 7.98
C VAL A 217 -3.86 -3.75 6.52
N ILE A 218 -3.07 -2.85 5.96
CA ILE A 218 -3.03 -2.53 4.52
C ILE A 218 -1.80 -3.22 3.94
N ALA A 219 -2.01 -4.27 3.15
CA ALA A 219 -0.93 -4.96 2.46
C ALA A 219 -0.53 -4.17 1.20
N ARG A 220 0.72 -3.69 1.14
CA ARG A 220 1.28 -3.01 -0.03
C ARG A 220 2.32 -3.88 -0.74
N VAL A 221 2.70 -3.51 -1.94
CA VAL A 221 3.69 -4.22 -2.78
C VAL A 221 3.31 -5.69 -3.01
N PRO A 222 2.05 -5.97 -3.39
CA PRO A 222 1.57 -7.35 -3.53
C PRO A 222 2.31 -8.14 -4.61
N PHE A 223 2.95 -7.45 -5.56
CA PHE A 223 3.66 -8.06 -6.69
C PHE A 223 5.18 -7.94 -6.56
N ASP A 224 5.71 -7.67 -5.37
CA ASP A 224 7.16 -7.50 -5.13
C ASP A 224 7.82 -6.62 -6.19
N GLU A 225 7.32 -5.38 -6.33
CA GLU A 225 7.76 -4.36 -7.30
C GLU A 225 7.68 -4.79 -8.78
N GLY A 226 6.98 -5.87 -9.05
CA GLY A 226 6.79 -6.44 -10.39
C GLY A 226 7.34 -7.86 -10.54
N THR A 227 8.12 -8.37 -9.61
CA THR A 227 8.67 -9.73 -9.62
C THR A 227 7.56 -10.78 -9.72
N LEU A 228 6.50 -10.65 -8.91
CA LEU A 228 5.35 -11.56 -8.88
C LEU A 228 4.33 -11.31 -10.01
N THR A 229 4.71 -10.57 -11.04
CA THR A 229 3.94 -10.51 -12.29
C THR A 229 4.35 -11.62 -13.28
N GLY A 230 5.51 -12.24 -13.08
CA GLY A 230 6.07 -13.23 -13.99
C GLY A 230 6.56 -12.63 -15.32
N THR A 231 6.71 -11.31 -15.40
CA THR A 231 7.12 -10.63 -16.65
C THR A 231 8.56 -10.15 -16.65
N LEU A 232 9.24 -10.18 -15.49
CA LEU A 232 10.65 -9.81 -15.40
C LEU A 232 11.55 -10.92 -15.95
N THR A 233 12.59 -10.50 -16.65
CA THR A 233 13.68 -11.36 -17.13
C THR A 233 15.01 -10.74 -16.72
N ARG A 234 16.10 -11.49 -16.81
CA ARG A 234 17.45 -10.98 -16.49
C ARG A 234 17.89 -9.84 -17.41
N ASP A 235 17.24 -9.70 -18.59
CA ASP A 235 17.50 -8.64 -19.56
C ASP A 235 16.52 -7.46 -19.46
N THR A 236 15.62 -7.46 -18.45
CA THR A 236 14.67 -6.36 -18.24
C THR A 236 15.41 -5.08 -17.90
N THR A 237 15.04 -3.99 -18.57
CA THR A 237 15.61 -2.65 -18.35
C THR A 237 14.50 -1.62 -18.18
N TRP A 238 14.83 -0.51 -17.55
CA TRP A 238 13.92 0.61 -17.33
C TRP A 238 14.51 1.90 -17.88
N PRO A 239 13.65 2.84 -18.34
CA PRO A 239 14.10 4.14 -18.81
C PRO A 239 14.71 4.98 -17.68
N ASP A 240 15.45 6.00 -18.04
CA ASP A 240 15.97 6.98 -17.08
C ASP A 240 14.80 7.69 -16.37
N GLY A 241 14.96 7.93 -15.07
CA GLY A 241 13.93 8.54 -14.24
C GLY A 241 12.89 7.54 -13.68
N ASP A 242 12.88 6.27 -14.12
CA ASP A 242 12.09 5.22 -13.50
C ASP A 242 12.82 4.69 -12.25
N TRP A 243 12.17 4.74 -11.09
CA TRP A 243 12.80 4.33 -9.83
C TRP A 243 13.21 2.85 -9.82
N ARG A 244 12.54 2.00 -10.60
CA ARG A 244 12.89 0.58 -10.71
C ARG A 244 14.28 0.35 -11.28
N LYS A 245 14.83 1.33 -12.03
CA LYS A 245 16.20 1.26 -12.54
C LYS A 245 17.23 1.24 -11.40
N SER A 246 16.98 1.98 -10.32
CA SER A 246 17.85 1.97 -9.13
C SER A 246 17.57 0.79 -8.20
N TYR A 247 16.32 0.34 -8.14
CA TYR A 247 15.92 -0.80 -7.30
C TYR A 247 16.38 -2.15 -7.88
N PHE A 248 16.15 -2.38 -9.16
CA PHE A 248 16.56 -3.61 -9.83
C PHE A 248 18.00 -3.49 -10.38
N VAL A 249 18.96 -3.23 -9.49
CA VAL A 249 20.38 -3.45 -9.82
C VAL A 249 20.58 -4.91 -10.26
N PRO A 250 21.62 -5.25 -11.05
CA PRO A 250 21.79 -6.61 -11.59
C PRO A 250 21.69 -7.73 -10.56
N GLU A 251 22.21 -7.51 -9.37
CA GLU A 251 22.14 -8.46 -8.25
C GLU A 251 20.68 -8.71 -7.82
N ASN A 252 19.93 -7.65 -7.58
CA ASN A 252 18.54 -7.77 -7.17
C ASN A 252 17.64 -8.31 -8.29
N LEU A 253 17.83 -7.86 -9.53
CA LEU A 253 17.06 -8.36 -10.67
C LEU A 253 17.24 -9.86 -10.86
N ASN A 254 18.50 -10.35 -10.84
CA ASN A 254 18.78 -11.78 -10.99
C ASN A 254 18.16 -12.61 -9.88
N ALA A 255 18.30 -12.18 -8.62
CA ALA A 255 17.68 -12.86 -7.49
C ALA A 255 16.15 -12.89 -7.59
N SER A 256 15.54 -11.75 -7.94
CA SER A 256 14.08 -11.63 -8.11
C SER A 256 13.56 -12.57 -9.19
N VAL A 257 14.22 -12.60 -10.36
CA VAL A 257 13.85 -13.51 -11.46
C VAL A 257 13.98 -14.97 -11.03
N GLU A 258 15.07 -15.35 -10.36
CA GLU A 258 15.27 -16.71 -9.86
C GLU A 258 14.17 -17.14 -8.88
N HIS A 259 13.78 -16.26 -7.95
CA HIS A 259 12.66 -16.54 -7.02
C HIS A 259 11.33 -16.70 -7.77
N ALA A 260 11.05 -15.87 -8.78
CA ALA A 260 9.85 -16.00 -9.60
C ALA A 260 9.84 -17.27 -10.43
N GLU A 261 10.98 -17.68 -11.01
CA GLU A 261 11.12 -18.93 -11.77
C GLU A 261 10.82 -20.15 -10.89
N ARG A 262 11.32 -20.20 -9.65
CA ARG A 262 11.04 -21.30 -8.71
C ARG A 262 9.56 -21.37 -8.32
N LEU A 263 8.86 -20.24 -8.34
CA LEU A 263 7.43 -20.18 -8.04
C LEU A 263 6.55 -20.63 -9.22
N ALA A 264 7.07 -20.53 -10.45
CA ALA A 264 6.29 -20.79 -11.66
C ALA A 264 5.68 -22.20 -11.69
N ASP A 265 6.41 -23.21 -11.20
CA ASP A 265 5.96 -24.60 -11.17
C ASP A 265 4.82 -24.86 -10.16
N LEU A 266 4.56 -23.93 -9.25
CA LEU A 266 3.48 -24.03 -8.26
C LEU A 266 2.18 -23.37 -8.72
N ILE A 267 2.20 -22.66 -9.85
CA ILE A 267 1.02 -21.95 -10.34
C ILE A 267 0.02 -22.97 -10.90
N PRO A 268 -1.20 -23.08 -10.36
CA PRO A 268 -2.21 -23.98 -10.87
C PRO A 268 -2.58 -23.68 -12.34
N ASP A 269 -2.96 -24.71 -13.09
CA ASP A 269 -3.42 -24.58 -14.46
C ASP A 269 -4.55 -23.52 -14.58
N GLY A 270 -4.37 -22.60 -15.52
CA GLY A 270 -5.34 -21.51 -15.76
C GLY A 270 -5.26 -20.33 -14.81
N MET A 271 -4.38 -20.35 -13.80
CA MET A 271 -4.10 -19.23 -12.92
C MET A 271 -2.89 -18.44 -13.40
N THR A 272 -2.85 -17.15 -13.15
CA THR A 272 -1.69 -16.30 -13.40
C THR A 272 -0.90 -16.08 -12.10
N MET A 273 0.39 -15.74 -12.21
CA MET A 273 1.21 -15.41 -11.04
C MET A 273 0.67 -14.21 -10.24
N PRO A 274 0.21 -13.10 -10.85
CA PRO A 274 -0.45 -12.03 -10.11
C PRO A 274 -1.72 -12.46 -9.37
N GLU A 275 -2.51 -13.36 -9.97
CA GLU A 275 -3.69 -13.94 -9.30
C GLU A 275 -3.29 -14.74 -8.07
N LEU A 276 -2.29 -15.62 -8.20
CA LEU A 276 -1.75 -16.40 -7.08
C LEU A 276 -1.25 -15.47 -5.96
N ALA A 277 -0.51 -14.41 -6.31
CA ALA A 277 0.02 -13.43 -5.35
C ALA A 277 -1.09 -12.71 -4.58
N LEU A 278 -2.15 -12.24 -5.25
CA LEU A 278 -3.26 -11.58 -4.57
C LEU A 278 -4.06 -12.55 -3.70
N ARG A 279 -4.33 -13.76 -4.18
CA ARG A 279 -5.06 -14.78 -3.40
C ARG A 279 -4.29 -15.22 -2.17
N PHE A 280 -2.96 -15.33 -2.23
CA PHE A 280 -2.11 -15.57 -1.06
C PHE A 280 -2.33 -14.50 0.02
N ILE A 281 -2.29 -13.22 -0.36
CA ILE A 281 -2.48 -12.09 0.58
C ILE A 281 -3.89 -12.07 1.14
N LEU A 282 -4.90 -12.21 0.27
CA LEU A 282 -6.31 -12.15 0.65
C LEU A 282 -6.74 -13.32 1.55
N GLN A 283 -5.98 -14.41 1.58
CA GLN A 283 -6.27 -15.55 2.46
C GLN A 283 -5.87 -15.27 3.91
N HIS A 284 -4.97 -14.32 4.16
CA HIS A 284 -4.54 -14.02 5.53
C HIS A 284 -5.60 -13.20 6.28
N PRO A 285 -6.08 -13.65 7.47
CA PRO A 285 -7.20 -13.02 8.17
C PRO A 285 -6.86 -11.65 8.78
N ALA A 286 -5.58 -11.33 9.02
CA ALA A 286 -5.16 -10.02 9.52
C ALA A 286 -5.27 -8.92 8.46
N VAL A 287 -5.25 -9.24 7.16
CA VAL A 287 -5.26 -8.26 6.08
C VAL A 287 -6.65 -7.66 5.93
N SER A 288 -6.78 -6.35 6.11
CA SER A 288 -8.02 -5.61 5.89
C SER A 288 -8.23 -5.25 4.41
N THR A 289 -7.17 -4.86 3.73
CA THR A 289 -7.18 -4.57 2.29
C THR A 289 -5.79 -4.72 1.70
N VAL A 290 -5.71 -5.14 0.44
CA VAL A 290 -4.48 -5.11 -0.37
C VAL A 290 -4.58 -4.01 -1.40
N ILE A 291 -3.49 -3.26 -1.64
CA ILE A 291 -3.49 -2.08 -2.52
C ILE A 291 -2.56 -2.25 -3.72
N PRO A 292 -2.89 -3.11 -4.71
CA PRO A 292 -2.11 -3.23 -5.94
C PRO A 292 -2.13 -1.92 -6.73
N GLY A 293 -1.02 -1.62 -7.41
CA GLY A 293 -0.98 -0.57 -8.42
C GLY A 293 -1.73 -1.00 -9.69
N MET A 294 -2.59 -0.13 -10.21
CA MET A 294 -3.42 -0.42 -11.39
C MET A 294 -3.40 0.76 -12.35
N ARG A 295 -2.63 0.68 -13.44
CA ARG A 295 -2.46 1.78 -14.40
C ARG A 295 -3.40 1.72 -15.61
N SER A 296 -4.20 0.68 -15.72
CA SER A 296 -5.14 0.48 -16.82
C SER A 296 -6.41 -0.21 -16.36
N GLN A 297 -7.51 -0.01 -17.08
CA GLN A 297 -8.77 -0.72 -16.83
C GLN A 297 -8.60 -2.24 -16.88
N ARG A 298 -7.67 -2.76 -17.70
CA ARG A 298 -7.35 -4.19 -17.74
C ARG A 298 -6.81 -4.66 -16.39
N ASN A 299 -5.80 -3.97 -15.84
CA ASN A 299 -5.22 -4.31 -14.54
C ASN A 299 -6.27 -4.20 -13.42
N VAL A 300 -7.13 -3.18 -13.49
CA VAL A 300 -8.24 -3.01 -12.55
C VAL A 300 -9.15 -4.24 -12.56
N ARG A 301 -9.63 -4.66 -13.74
CA ARG A 301 -10.51 -5.84 -13.85
C ARG A 301 -9.84 -7.11 -13.37
N GLN A 302 -8.57 -7.31 -13.69
CA GLN A 302 -7.82 -8.48 -13.26
C GLN A 302 -7.65 -8.51 -11.74
N ASN A 303 -7.18 -7.43 -11.14
CA ASN A 303 -6.87 -7.39 -9.71
C ASN A 303 -8.15 -7.38 -8.86
N LEU A 304 -9.14 -6.56 -9.20
CA LEU A 304 -10.41 -6.52 -8.46
C LEU A 304 -11.23 -7.80 -8.66
N GLY A 305 -11.06 -8.47 -9.79
CA GLY A 305 -11.67 -9.77 -10.06
C GLY A 305 -11.23 -10.89 -9.12
N MET A 306 -10.14 -10.68 -8.37
CA MET A 306 -9.67 -11.64 -7.35
C MET A 306 -10.49 -11.56 -6.05
N SER A 307 -11.25 -10.50 -5.87
CA SER A 307 -12.15 -10.40 -4.72
C SER A 307 -13.18 -11.52 -4.76
N GLY A 308 -13.34 -12.20 -3.64
CA GLY A 308 -14.26 -13.33 -3.55
C GLY A 308 -13.80 -14.61 -4.23
N ALA A 309 -12.57 -14.65 -4.78
CA ALA A 309 -12.01 -15.89 -5.29
C ALA A 309 -11.97 -16.98 -4.19
N PRO A 310 -12.13 -18.25 -4.54
CA PRO A 310 -11.98 -19.35 -3.57
C PRO A 310 -10.60 -19.30 -2.91
N PRO A 311 -10.47 -19.72 -1.65
CA PRO A 311 -9.16 -19.82 -1.00
C PRO A 311 -8.24 -20.76 -1.79
N LEU A 312 -6.93 -20.54 -1.69
CA LEU A 312 -5.93 -21.53 -2.12
C LEU A 312 -6.06 -22.75 -1.20
N ASP A 313 -5.82 -23.94 -1.75
CA ASP A 313 -5.79 -25.12 -0.92
C ASP A 313 -4.59 -25.13 0.06
N ASP A 314 -4.72 -25.87 1.15
CA ASP A 314 -3.73 -25.86 2.22
C ASP A 314 -2.36 -26.41 1.78
N VAL A 315 -2.32 -27.32 0.81
CA VAL A 315 -1.07 -27.89 0.28
C VAL A 315 -0.31 -26.82 -0.49
N LEU A 316 -1.00 -26.14 -1.41
CA LEU A 316 -0.41 -25.04 -2.17
C LEU A 316 0.04 -23.91 -1.23
N LEU A 317 -0.78 -23.56 -0.25
CA LEU A 317 -0.42 -22.51 0.72
C LEU A 317 0.84 -22.88 1.51
N ALA A 318 0.96 -24.15 1.95
CA ALA A 318 2.15 -24.62 2.64
C ALA A 318 3.40 -24.60 1.75
N GLU A 319 3.27 -24.91 0.46
CA GLU A 319 4.39 -24.77 -0.50
C GLU A 319 4.77 -23.30 -0.71
N LEU A 320 3.79 -22.38 -0.89
CA LEU A 320 4.05 -20.95 -1.04
C LEU A 320 4.79 -20.36 0.16
N ARG A 321 4.49 -20.83 1.38
CA ARG A 321 5.19 -20.38 2.59
C ARG A 321 6.68 -20.71 2.58
N LYS A 322 7.13 -21.75 1.86
CA LYS A 322 8.55 -22.09 1.73
C LYS A 322 9.31 -21.10 0.82
N HIS A 323 8.60 -20.26 0.07
CA HIS A 323 9.18 -19.22 -0.77
C HIS A 323 9.46 -17.91 -0.02
N ARG A 324 9.28 -17.88 1.31
CA ARG A 324 9.68 -16.74 2.14
C ARG A 324 11.14 -16.36 1.85
N TRP A 325 11.33 -15.08 1.61
CA TRP A 325 12.63 -14.50 1.32
C TRP A 325 12.85 -13.28 2.22
N ASP A 326 13.47 -13.51 3.37
CA ASP A 326 13.80 -12.44 4.30
C ASP A 326 14.94 -11.61 3.73
N ARG A 327 14.70 -10.33 3.60
CA ARG A 327 15.63 -9.33 3.06
C ARG A 327 15.91 -8.28 4.11
N GLU A 328 17.12 -7.72 4.06
CA GLU A 328 17.49 -6.56 4.87
C GLU A 328 17.60 -5.33 3.96
N PRO A 329 17.32 -4.11 4.50
CA PRO A 329 17.49 -2.88 3.74
C PRO A 329 18.93 -2.72 3.24
N THR A 330 19.06 -2.36 1.95
CA THR A 330 20.32 -2.11 1.27
C THR A 330 20.32 -0.71 0.66
N GLU A 331 21.47 -0.22 0.15
CA GLU A 331 21.54 1.09 -0.50
C GLU A 331 20.58 1.22 -1.69
N TRP A 332 20.36 0.14 -2.45
CA TRP A 332 19.47 0.14 -3.61
C TRP A 332 18.00 -0.08 -3.27
N SER A 333 17.68 -0.49 -2.05
CA SER A 333 16.30 -0.73 -1.59
C SER A 333 15.66 0.46 -0.90
N GLN A 334 16.44 1.53 -0.77
CA GLN A 334 16.04 2.76 -0.08
C GLN A 334 15.59 3.85 -1.06
#